data_034ec37895caf035ab00a1ccae4a0370
#
_entry.id   034ec37895caf035ab00a1ccae4a0370
#
_cell.length_a   1.000
_cell.length_b   1.000
_cell.length_c   1.000
_cell.angle_alpha   90.00
_cell.angle_beta   90.00
_cell.angle_gamma   90.00
#
_symmetry.space_group_name_H-M   'P 1'
#
loop_
_entity.id
_entity.type
_entity.pdbx_description
1 polymer ?
#
loop_
_entity_poly.entity_id
_entity_poly.type
_entity_poly.pdbx_seq_one_letter_code
_entity_poly.pdbx_strand_id
1 'polypeptide(L)'
;MKRTLPVLALAALLSACTTTAPIIEPRPQPQPKPQPEPPQPTEPANFADWQQAFAQRAAAAGIRHEDIQQLLARTHYEEKVVSADRKQPEQNKMIWAYLDGAVSADRIQKGRAKLAQYRGLLQQLESQSGVSAPYIVAIWGMESAYGTNTGNIDLIQALSTLAYEGRRRDFAEQQLIALLQLIERGDVRWDELRGSWAGGMGHTQFIPTTFLQYGVDGNGDGRRDPWQIEDALASTANYLGKSGWQRGQRWGREVRLAPDFDYRYVENSLAPAQWGQLGARQNSGAALPGDADTAKLWLPAGASGPALLTYPNFKTIKVYNNADSYALAIGLIADGISGNGGNGGIEAAWPRDEQPLTRDQAQRLQQTLSAQGYDTKGTDGVRGANTRRAFAAWQAANGQTPDGFISQRSAAARIQ
;
A
#
# COMPACT_ATOMS: atom_id res chain seq x y z
N MET A 1 -69.38 -3.48 -12.36
CA MET A 1 -70.31 -4.36 -11.55
C MET A 1 -69.48 -4.92 -10.40
N LYS A 2 -70.03 -4.71 -9.16
CA LYS A 2 -69.79 -5.47 -7.90
C LYS A 2 -68.44 -5.25 -7.22
N ARG A 3 -68.29 -4.97 -5.98
CA ARG A 3 -69.10 -4.43 -4.84
C ARG A 3 -68.13 -4.25 -3.71
N THR A 4 -68.10 -3.09 -3.13
CA THR A 4 -67.44 -2.72 -1.86
C THR A 4 -68.26 -3.32 -0.68
N LEU A 5 -67.51 -3.74 0.37
CA LEU A 5 -68.06 -3.89 1.70
C LEU A 5 -67.04 -3.47 2.75
N PRO A 6 -67.44 -2.67 3.75
CA PRO A 6 -66.56 -2.24 4.82
C PRO A 6 -66.72 -3.19 6.03
N VAL A 7 -65.64 -3.31 6.82
CA VAL A 7 -65.68 -3.97 8.14
C VAL A 7 -65.49 -2.90 9.23
N LEU A 8 -66.50 -2.86 10.10
CA LEU A 8 -66.62 -2.02 11.27
C LEU A 8 -65.50 -2.33 12.32
N ALA A 9 -65.03 -1.28 12.93
CA ALA A 9 -64.26 -1.34 14.18
C ALA A 9 -65.20 -1.51 15.39
N LEU A 10 -64.88 -2.45 16.27
CA LEU A 10 -65.50 -2.61 17.58
C LEU A 10 -64.44 -2.34 18.65
N ALA A 11 -64.58 -1.22 19.33
CA ALA A 11 -63.77 -0.85 20.50
C ALA A 11 -64.38 -1.55 21.76
N ALA A 12 -63.54 -2.37 22.39
CA ALA A 12 -63.83 -2.91 23.71
C ALA A 12 -62.92 -2.30 24.75
N LEU A 13 -63.50 -1.48 25.63
CA LEU A 13 -62.84 -0.94 26.83
C LEU A 13 -62.78 -2.06 27.88
N LEU A 14 -61.61 -2.47 28.28
CA LEU A 14 -61.36 -3.29 29.46
C LEU A 14 -60.45 -2.50 30.43
N SER A 15 -61.10 -2.01 31.51
CA SER A 15 -60.41 -1.55 32.70
C SER A 15 -59.74 -2.73 33.40
N ALA A 16 -58.41 -2.70 33.51
CA ALA A 16 -57.66 -3.65 34.31
C ALA A 16 -56.89 -2.91 35.41
N CYS A 17 -57.19 -3.24 36.65
CA CYS A 17 -56.54 -2.79 37.84
C CYS A 17 -55.06 -3.15 37.81
N THR A 18 -54.17 -2.15 37.94
CA THR A 18 -52.72 -2.34 38.07
C THR A 18 -52.38 -2.72 39.52
N THR A 19 -52.12 -4.01 39.75
CA THR A 19 -51.36 -4.46 40.91
C THR A 19 -49.88 -4.36 40.58
N THR A 20 -49.17 -3.42 41.19
CA THR A 20 -47.69 -3.30 41.12
C THR A 20 -47.06 -4.46 41.87
N ALA A 21 -46.47 -5.41 41.14
CA ALA A 21 -45.53 -6.39 41.66
C ALA A 21 -44.19 -5.73 41.95
N PRO A 22 -43.47 -6.10 43.02
CA PRO A 22 -42.16 -5.51 43.33
C PRO A 22 -41.16 -5.89 42.24
N ILE A 23 -40.43 -4.88 41.74
CA ILE A 23 -39.31 -5.05 40.82
C ILE A 23 -38.17 -5.73 41.60
N ILE A 24 -37.93 -7.03 41.32
CA ILE A 24 -36.76 -7.75 41.79
C ILE A 24 -35.58 -7.30 40.91
N GLU A 25 -34.71 -6.47 41.46
CA GLU A 25 -33.42 -6.15 40.78
C GLU A 25 -32.66 -7.45 40.49
N PRO A 26 -32.16 -7.66 39.27
CA PRO A 26 -31.35 -8.82 38.97
C PRO A 26 -30.02 -8.75 39.75
N ARG A 27 -29.76 -9.79 40.51
CA ARG A 27 -28.49 -9.97 41.25
C ARG A 27 -27.34 -9.80 40.24
N PRO A 28 -26.30 -8.99 40.56
CA PRO A 28 -25.13 -8.88 39.70
C PRO A 28 -24.52 -10.26 39.47
N GLN A 29 -24.41 -10.66 38.22
CA GLN A 29 -23.69 -11.89 37.87
C GLN A 29 -22.21 -11.66 38.21
N PRO A 30 -21.50 -12.64 38.78
CA PRO A 30 -20.07 -12.54 39.02
C PRO A 30 -19.38 -12.31 37.69
N GLN A 31 -18.66 -11.19 37.54
CA GLN A 31 -17.80 -10.98 36.38
C GLN A 31 -16.83 -12.14 36.27
N PRO A 32 -16.63 -12.73 35.07
CA PRO A 32 -15.60 -13.74 34.87
C PRO A 32 -14.26 -13.14 35.33
N LYS A 33 -13.53 -13.84 36.18
CA LYS A 33 -12.18 -13.45 36.52
C LYS A 33 -11.38 -13.28 35.24
N PRO A 34 -10.56 -12.20 35.09
CA PRO A 34 -9.68 -12.06 33.95
C PRO A 34 -8.88 -13.35 33.80
N GLN A 35 -9.02 -14.01 32.67
CA GLN A 35 -8.09 -15.08 32.31
C GLN A 35 -6.68 -14.46 32.29
N PRO A 36 -5.67 -15.14 32.87
CA PRO A 36 -4.30 -14.68 32.74
C PRO A 36 -4.02 -14.48 31.23
N GLU A 37 -3.60 -13.28 30.84
CA GLU A 37 -3.08 -13.08 29.51
C GLU A 37 -2.02 -14.15 29.24
N PRO A 38 -2.03 -14.79 28.05
CA PRO A 38 -0.97 -15.72 27.70
C PRO A 38 0.36 -14.97 27.87
N PRO A 39 1.39 -15.62 28.45
CA PRO A 39 2.67 -14.97 28.69
C PRO A 39 3.16 -14.33 27.40
N GLN A 40 3.37 -13.03 27.42
CA GLN A 40 3.97 -12.34 26.29
C GLN A 40 5.30 -13.03 26.00
N PRO A 41 5.63 -13.31 24.72
CA PRO A 41 6.90 -13.92 24.37
C PRO A 41 8.02 -13.07 24.98
N THR A 42 8.77 -13.62 25.90
CA THR A 42 9.95 -12.95 26.48
C THR A 42 10.90 -12.63 25.34
N GLU A 43 11.37 -11.40 25.25
CA GLU A 43 12.38 -11.03 24.26
C GLU A 43 13.61 -11.93 24.44
N PRO A 44 14.17 -12.47 23.33
CA PRO A 44 15.34 -13.33 23.42
C PRO A 44 16.52 -12.51 23.98
N ALA A 45 17.22 -13.07 24.96
CA ALA A 45 18.31 -12.39 25.63
C ALA A 45 19.55 -12.22 24.70
N ASN A 46 19.70 -13.09 23.74
CA ASN A 46 20.77 -13.07 22.74
C ASN A 46 20.34 -13.74 21.43
N PHE A 47 21.22 -13.70 20.43
CA PHE A 47 20.92 -14.25 19.10
C PHE A 47 20.70 -15.78 19.12
N ALA A 48 21.42 -16.52 19.97
CA ALA A 48 21.25 -17.98 20.11
C ALA A 48 19.90 -18.35 20.72
N ASP A 49 19.41 -17.59 21.69
CA ASP A 49 18.08 -17.78 22.24
C ASP A 49 17.00 -17.52 21.20
N TRP A 50 17.19 -16.52 20.36
CA TRP A 50 16.30 -16.28 19.22
C TRP A 50 16.31 -17.45 18.24
N GLN A 51 17.50 -17.98 17.87
CA GLN A 51 17.62 -19.14 16.99
C GLN A 51 16.85 -20.35 17.53
N GLN A 52 16.99 -20.65 18.82
CA GLN A 52 16.29 -21.76 19.46
C GLN A 52 14.77 -21.57 19.45
N ALA A 53 14.30 -20.38 19.77
CA ALA A 53 12.87 -20.05 19.75
C ALA A 53 12.30 -20.05 18.34
N PHE A 54 13.04 -19.57 17.34
CA PHE A 54 12.65 -19.62 15.93
C PHE A 54 12.56 -21.07 15.44
N ALA A 55 13.53 -21.95 15.79
CA ALA A 55 13.50 -23.35 15.42
C ALA A 55 12.20 -24.05 15.88
N GLN A 56 11.74 -23.77 17.09
CA GLN A 56 10.48 -24.31 17.60
C GLN A 56 9.27 -23.82 16.80
N ARG A 57 9.23 -22.50 16.43
CA ARG A 57 8.15 -21.95 15.63
C ARG A 57 8.14 -22.49 14.20
N ALA A 58 9.32 -22.64 13.57
CA ALA A 58 9.45 -23.22 12.25
C ALA A 58 9.01 -24.69 12.23
N ALA A 59 9.40 -25.49 13.23
CA ALA A 59 8.94 -26.86 13.40
C ALA A 59 7.42 -26.94 13.60
N ALA A 60 6.85 -26.06 14.42
CA ALA A 60 5.39 -25.96 14.61
C ALA A 60 4.65 -25.56 13.32
N ALA A 61 5.30 -24.82 12.42
CA ALA A 61 4.81 -24.50 11.08
C ALA A 61 4.96 -25.64 10.05
N GLY A 62 5.49 -26.80 10.47
CA GLY A 62 5.61 -28.00 9.65
C GLY A 62 6.88 -28.08 8.81
N ILE A 63 7.87 -27.21 9.06
CA ILE A 63 9.16 -27.24 8.33
C ILE A 63 10.00 -28.43 8.77
N ARG A 64 10.65 -29.09 7.82
CA ARG A 64 11.54 -30.23 8.11
C ARG A 64 12.70 -29.84 8.96
N HIS A 65 13.06 -30.71 9.91
CA HIS A 65 14.14 -30.45 10.86
C HIS A 65 15.49 -30.15 10.17
N GLU A 66 15.82 -30.88 9.12
CA GLU A 66 17.05 -30.67 8.34
C GLU A 66 17.14 -29.26 7.74
N ASP A 67 16.04 -28.75 7.17
CA ASP A 67 15.98 -27.41 6.55
C ASP A 67 16.09 -26.31 7.63
N ILE A 68 15.48 -26.53 8.81
CA ILE A 68 15.65 -25.62 9.94
C ILE A 68 17.12 -25.57 10.34
N GLN A 69 17.80 -26.71 10.52
CA GLN A 69 19.20 -26.76 10.90
C GLN A 69 20.10 -26.10 9.85
N GLN A 70 19.85 -26.35 8.58
CA GLN A 70 20.59 -25.73 7.48
C GLN A 70 20.42 -24.22 7.44
N LEU A 71 19.19 -23.72 7.67
CA LEU A 71 18.93 -22.29 7.77
C LEU A 71 19.68 -21.69 8.96
N LEU A 72 19.56 -22.29 10.17
CA LEU A 72 20.19 -21.78 11.39
C LEU A 72 21.72 -21.72 11.27
N ALA A 73 22.34 -22.68 10.62
CA ALA A 73 23.78 -22.67 10.35
C ALA A 73 24.24 -21.48 9.49
N ARG A 74 23.32 -20.86 8.74
CA ARG A 74 23.59 -19.67 7.90
C ARG A 74 23.19 -18.36 8.54
N THR A 75 22.45 -18.39 9.64
CA THR A 75 22.05 -17.15 10.33
C THR A 75 23.22 -16.51 11.03
N HIS A 76 23.35 -15.21 10.88
CA HIS A 76 24.21 -14.37 11.72
C HIS A 76 23.66 -12.94 11.73
N TYR A 77 24.08 -12.16 12.72
CA TYR A 77 23.69 -10.78 12.86
C TYR A 77 24.49 -9.88 11.90
N GLU A 78 23.78 -9.05 11.15
CA GLU A 78 24.38 -8.14 10.15
C GLU A 78 23.99 -6.67 10.45
N GLU A 79 24.89 -5.92 11.04
CA GLU A 79 24.64 -4.54 11.48
C GLU A 79 24.21 -3.60 10.31
N LYS A 80 24.69 -3.87 9.08
CA LYS A 80 24.29 -3.11 7.90
C LYS A 80 22.80 -3.21 7.62
N VAL A 81 22.18 -4.35 7.89
CA VAL A 81 20.73 -4.56 7.76
C VAL A 81 19.98 -3.66 8.74
N VAL A 82 20.43 -3.62 10.00
CA VAL A 82 19.84 -2.74 11.03
C VAL A 82 19.97 -1.27 10.65
N SER A 83 21.16 -0.88 10.17
CA SER A 83 21.39 0.49 9.71
C SER A 83 20.48 0.87 8.53
N ALA A 84 20.24 -0.05 7.59
CA ALA A 84 19.34 0.17 6.46
C ALA A 84 17.88 0.27 6.93
N ASP A 85 17.45 -0.60 7.85
CA ASP A 85 16.10 -0.59 8.42
C ASP A 85 15.78 0.71 9.18
N ARG A 86 16.76 1.26 9.90
CA ARG A 86 16.59 2.51 10.64
C ARG A 86 16.64 3.77 9.77
N LYS A 87 17.29 3.70 8.61
CA LYS A 87 17.53 4.83 7.70
C LYS A 87 16.49 4.96 6.58
N GLN A 88 15.23 4.63 6.75
CA GLN A 88 14.22 4.75 5.68
C GLN A 88 13.99 6.24 5.27
N PRO A 89 14.81 6.82 4.37
CA PRO A 89 14.74 8.26 4.07
C PRO A 89 13.54 8.64 3.19
N GLU A 90 12.86 7.66 2.60
CA GLU A 90 11.79 7.90 1.61
C GLU A 90 10.53 8.52 2.24
N GLN A 91 10.27 8.28 3.52
CA GLN A 91 9.10 8.79 4.22
C GLN A 91 9.14 10.32 4.47
N ASN A 92 10.32 10.94 4.34
CA ASN A 92 10.53 12.36 4.61
C ASN A 92 10.70 13.22 3.36
N LYS A 93 10.62 12.63 2.15
CA LYS A 93 10.73 13.39 0.90
C LYS A 93 9.39 13.93 0.45
N MET A 94 9.40 15.08 -0.21
CA MET A 94 8.27 15.54 -1.00
C MET A 94 8.11 14.64 -2.24
N ILE A 95 6.86 14.46 -2.68
CA ILE A 95 6.55 13.52 -3.75
C ILE A 95 7.31 13.78 -5.04
N TRP A 96 7.50 15.04 -5.42
CA TRP A 96 8.28 15.40 -6.62
C TRP A 96 9.75 15.02 -6.51
N ALA A 97 10.35 15.14 -5.32
CA ALA A 97 11.74 14.71 -5.11
C ALA A 97 11.90 13.18 -5.22
N TYR A 98 10.87 12.42 -4.88
CA TYR A 98 10.82 10.99 -5.15
C TYR A 98 10.67 10.70 -6.66
N LEU A 99 9.73 11.38 -7.32
CA LEU A 99 9.47 11.20 -8.75
C LEU A 99 10.66 11.56 -9.64
N ASP A 100 11.41 12.61 -9.31
CA ASP A 100 12.62 13.00 -10.04
C ASP A 100 13.65 11.86 -10.13
N GLY A 101 13.77 11.05 -9.07
CA GLY A 101 14.64 9.88 -9.07
C GLY A 101 14.01 8.62 -9.68
N ALA A 102 12.70 8.47 -9.51
CA ALA A 102 11.98 7.27 -9.91
C ALA A 102 11.59 7.28 -11.40
N VAL A 103 11.08 8.42 -11.92
CA VAL A 103 10.56 8.56 -13.28
C VAL A 103 11.60 9.23 -14.16
N SER A 104 12.53 8.44 -14.71
CA SER A 104 13.59 8.95 -15.58
C SER A 104 13.38 8.53 -17.03
N ALA A 105 13.86 9.38 -17.96
CA ALA A 105 13.82 9.06 -19.40
C ALA A 105 14.58 7.76 -19.71
N ASP A 106 15.71 7.51 -19.03
CA ASP A 106 16.49 6.27 -19.17
C ASP A 106 15.68 5.05 -18.76
N ARG A 107 14.98 5.10 -17.59
CA ARG A 107 14.12 4.00 -17.15
C ARG A 107 12.98 3.74 -18.14
N ILE A 108 12.33 4.77 -18.62
CA ILE A 108 11.24 4.66 -19.62
C ILE A 108 11.77 4.07 -20.92
N GLN A 109 12.92 4.53 -21.42
CA GLN A 109 13.52 4.02 -22.65
C GLN A 109 13.91 2.54 -22.53
N LYS A 110 14.55 2.16 -21.41
CA LYS A 110 14.85 0.75 -21.11
C LYS A 110 13.58 -0.07 -21.00
N GLY A 111 12.53 0.47 -20.38
CA GLY A 111 11.21 -0.18 -20.30
C GLY A 111 10.58 -0.43 -21.68
N ARG A 112 10.64 0.53 -22.57
CA ARG A 112 10.19 0.34 -23.98
C ARG A 112 10.96 -0.79 -24.68
N ALA A 113 12.29 -0.85 -24.49
CA ALA A 113 13.10 -1.91 -25.04
C ALA A 113 12.73 -3.29 -24.44
N LYS A 114 12.48 -3.35 -23.11
CA LYS A 114 12.04 -4.59 -22.45
C LYS A 114 10.64 -5.00 -22.88
N LEU A 115 9.70 -4.07 -23.02
CA LEU A 115 8.37 -4.34 -23.55
C LEU A 115 8.45 -4.95 -24.97
N ALA A 116 9.32 -4.44 -25.82
CA ALA A 116 9.54 -4.99 -27.16
C ALA A 116 10.23 -6.36 -27.12
N GLN A 117 11.26 -6.51 -26.28
CA GLN A 117 12.04 -7.76 -26.13
C GLN A 117 11.18 -8.94 -25.66
N TYR A 118 10.30 -8.71 -24.69
CA TYR A 118 9.46 -9.74 -24.07
C TYR A 118 8.00 -9.67 -24.55
N ARG A 119 7.74 -9.09 -25.74
CA ARG A 119 6.39 -8.82 -26.25
C ARG A 119 5.48 -10.06 -26.19
N GLY A 120 5.93 -11.22 -26.65
CA GLY A 120 5.11 -12.43 -26.70
C GLY A 120 4.66 -12.88 -25.30
N LEU A 121 5.59 -12.94 -24.36
CA LEU A 121 5.31 -13.26 -22.96
C LEU A 121 4.34 -12.23 -22.36
N LEU A 122 4.65 -10.94 -22.48
CA LEU A 122 3.85 -9.87 -21.88
C LEU A 122 2.43 -9.81 -22.43
N GLN A 123 2.22 -10.07 -23.71
CA GLN A 123 0.88 -10.18 -24.31
C GLN A 123 0.10 -11.37 -23.75
N GLN A 124 0.77 -12.51 -23.55
CA GLN A 124 0.16 -13.68 -22.91
C GLN A 124 -0.24 -13.35 -21.46
N LEU A 125 0.66 -12.73 -20.67
CA LEU A 125 0.39 -12.35 -19.29
C LEU A 125 -0.77 -11.34 -19.17
N GLU A 126 -0.81 -10.34 -20.05
CA GLU A 126 -1.90 -9.37 -20.12
C GLU A 126 -3.23 -10.06 -20.47
N SER A 127 -3.23 -10.97 -21.41
CA SER A 127 -4.42 -11.76 -21.79
C SER A 127 -4.96 -12.58 -20.60
N GLN A 128 -4.09 -13.22 -19.84
CA GLN A 128 -4.45 -14.09 -18.73
C GLN A 128 -4.87 -13.31 -17.48
N SER A 129 -4.08 -12.32 -17.08
CA SER A 129 -4.28 -11.58 -15.83
C SER A 129 -5.18 -10.35 -15.97
N GLY A 130 -5.28 -9.79 -17.17
CA GLY A 130 -5.89 -8.49 -17.42
C GLY A 130 -4.99 -7.31 -17.13
N VAL A 131 -3.80 -7.53 -16.58
CA VAL A 131 -2.85 -6.47 -16.23
C VAL A 131 -2.11 -6.02 -17.47
N SER A 132 -2.22 -4.74 -17.83
CA SER A 132 -1.53 -4.20 -19.02
C SER A 132 -0.01 -4.34 -18.88
N ALA A 133 0.62 -4.84 -19.94
CA ALA A 133 2.05 -5.09 -20.02
C ALA A 133 2.96 -3.94 -19.56
N PRO A 134 2.68 -2.65 -19.90
CA PRO A 134 3.48 -1.53 -19.43
C PRO A 134 3.61 -1.43 -17.90
N TYR A 135 2.57 -1.82 -17.13
CA TYR A 135 2.63 -1.80 -15.66
C TYR A 135 3.53 -2.90 -15.10
N ILE A 136 3.47 -4.09 -15.67
CA ILE A 136 4.37 -5.21 -15.30
C ILE A 136 5.82 -4.78 -15.52
N VAL A 137 6.11 -4.19 -16.67
CA VAL A 137 7.45 -3.70 -17.04
C VAL A 137 7.87 -2.52 -16.16
N ALA A 138 6.94 -1.61 -15.81
CA ALA A 138 7.22 -0.48 -14.92
C ALA A 138 7.63 -0.95 -13.51
N ILE A 139 6.94 -1.94 -12.95
CA ILE A 139 7.28 -2.57 -11.67
C ILE A 139 8.67 -3.21 -11.78
N TRP A 140 8.94 -4.02 -12.81
CA TRP A 140 10.26 -4.61 -13.03
C TRP A 140 11.38 -3.56 -13.07
N GLY A 141 11.14 -2.45 -13.77
CA GLY A 141 12.08 -1.32 -13.83
C GLY A 141 12.27 -0.63 -12.49
N MET A 142 11.23 -0.53 -11.69
CA MET A 142 11.27 0.13 -10.39
C MET A 142 11.97 -0.73 -9.33
N GLU A 143 11.66 -2.03 -9.30
CA GLU A 143 12.13 -2.96 -8.27
C GLU A 143 13.60 -3.35 -8.44
N SER A 144 14.05 -3.59 -9.67
CA SER A 144 15.40 -4.11 -9.89
C SER A 144 16.15 -3.46 -11.08
N ALA A 145 15.68 -2.30 -11.58
CA ALA A 145 16.22 -1.70 -12.80
C ALA A 145 16.31 -2.73 -13.96
N TYR A 146 15.23 -3.46 -14.18
CA TYR A 146 15.11 -4.52 -15.19
C TYR A 146 16.06 -5.70 -14.97
N GLY A 147 16.26 -6.07 -13.70
CA GLY A 147 17.09 -7.21 -13.29
C GLY A 147 18.58 -6.90 -13.15
N THR A 148 19.01 -5.64 -13.32
CA THR A 148 20.42 -5.26 -13.11
C THR A 148 20.78 -5.12 -11.63
N ASN A 149 19.79 -4.99 -10.74
CA ASN A 149 19.96 -4.87 -9.30
C ASN A 149 18.87 -5.69 -8.57
N THR A 150 19.06 -6.98 -8.47
CA THR A 150 18.18 -7.90 -7.73
C THR A 150 18.50 -8.00 -6.24
N GLY A 151 19.52 -7.27 -5.77
CA GLY A 151 20.07 -7.36 -4.42
C GLY A 151 21.16 -8.43 -4.30
N ASN A 152 22.07 -8.21 -3.37
CA ASN A 152 23.24 -9.10 -3.15
C ASN A 152 23.41 -9.50 -1.67
N ILE A 153 22.46 -9.19 -0.81
CA ILE A 153 22.49 -9.56 0.61
C ILE A 153 21.95 -10.98 0.74
N ASP A 154 22.57 -11.82 1.56
CA ASP A 154 22.00 -13.12 1.90
C ASP A 154 20.67 -12.92 2.64
N LEU A 155 19.59 -13.51 2.09
CA LEU A 155 18.23 -13.32 2.59
C LEU A 155 18.05 -13.91 3.99
N ILE A 156 18.76 -15.02 4.31
CA ILE A 156 18.69 -15.63 5.64
C ILE A 156 19.31 -14.68 6.67
N GLN A 157 20.47 -14.10 6.36
CA GLN A 157 21.14 -13.14 7.23
C GLN A 157 20.31 -11.87 7.41
N ALA A 158 19.76 -11.34 6.32
CA ALA A 158 18.91 -10.14 6.37
C ALA A 158 17.68 -10.37 7.28
N LEU A 159 16.92 -11.42 7.00
CA LEU A 159 15.68 -11.70 7.73
C LEU A 159 15.93 -12.15 9.17
N SER A 160 16.97 -12.94 9.44
CA SER A 160 17.33 -13.33 10.81
C SER A 160 17.76 -12.13 11.66
N THR A 161 18.48 -11.19 11.06
CA THR A 161 18.85 -9.93 11.73
C THR A 161 17.60 -9.10 12.09
N LEU A 162 16.69 -8.90 11.14
CA LEU A 162 15.43 -8.16 11.35
C LEU A 162 14.56 -8.84 12.41
N ALA A 163 14.52 -10.17 12.43
CA ALA A 163 13.77 -10.94 13.41
C ALA A 163 14.36 -10.78 14.82
N TYR A 164 15.67 -10.87 14.95
CA TYR A 164 16.36 -10.72 16.24
C TYR A 164 16.24 -9.30 16.81
N GLU A 165 16.43 -8.24 15.97
CA GLU A 165 16.26 -6.84 16.37
C GLU A 165 14.87 -6.50 16.95
N GLY A 166 13.88 -7.34 16.71
CA GLY A 166 12.57 -7.34 17.35
C GLY A 166 11.53 -6.40 16.77
N ARG A 167 11.91 -5.23 16.23
CA ARG A 167 10.96 -4.27 15.65
C ARG A 167 10.09 -4.86 14.56
N ARG A 168 10.63 -5.81 13.78
CA ARG A 168 9.96 -6.52 12.68
C ARG A 168 10.00 -8.03 12.87
N ARG A 169 10.06 -8.53 14.09
CA ARG A 169 10.24 -9.97 14.39
C ARG A 169 9.23 -10.84 13.69
N ASP A 170 7.95 -10.60 13.93
CA ASP A 170 6.88 -11.43 13.36
C ASP A 170 6.90 -11.43 11.84
N PHE A 171 7.09 -10.25 11.24
CA PHE A 171 7.24 -10.14 9.79
C PHE A 171 8.43 -10.97 9.28
N ALA A 172 9.60 -10.77 9.86
CA ALA A 172 10.83 -11.41 9.36
C ALA A 172 10.82 -12.93 9.56
N GLU A 173 10.29 -13.42 10.67
CA GLU A 173 10.14 -14.85 10.92
C GLU A 173 9.13 -15.50 9.97
N GLN A 174 8.03 -14.83 9.65
CA GLN A 174 7.09 -15.30 8.63
C GLN A 174 7.76 -15.40 7.25
N GLN A 175 8.64 -14.43 6.93
CA GLN A 175 9.39 -14.50 5.67
C GLN A 175 10.39 -15.67 5.67
N LEU A 176 11.09 -15.95 6.79
CA LEU A 176 12.00 -17.10 6.89
C LEU A 176 11.25 -18.43 6.75
N ILE A 177 10.09 -18.57 7.39
CA ILE A 177 9.27 -19.77 7.26
C ILE A 177 8.78 -19.95 5.82
N ALA A 178 8.28 -18.87 5.18
CA ALA A 178 7.84 -18.93 3.79
C ALA A 178 9.01 -19.25 2.84
N LEU A 179 10.21 -18.75 3.10
CA LEU A 179 11.41 -19.06 2.34
C LEU A 179 11.74 -20.55 2.42
N LEU A 180 11.68 -21.14 3.63
CA LEU A 180 11.86 -22.59 3.81
C LEU A 180 10.79 -23.39 3.07
N GLN A 181 9.53 -22.96 3.09
CA GLN A 181 8.46 -23.61 2.33
C GLN A 181 8.69 -23.55 0.81
N LEU A 182 9.23 -22.45 0.29
CA LEU A 182 9.61 -22.33 -1.12
C LEU A 182 10.75 -23.29 -1.48
N ILE A 183 11.73 -23.45 -0.59
CA ILE A 183 12.84 -24.39 -0.76
C ILE A 183 12.33 -25.84 -0.74
N GLU A 184 11.49 -26.20 0.24
CA GLU A 184 10.92 -27.55 0.33
C GLU A 184 10.07 -27.93 -0.88
N ARG A 185 9.45 -26.95 -1.53
CA ARG A 185 8.72 -27.15 -2.79
C ARG A 185 9.62 -27.27 -4.01
N GLY A 186 10.91 -26.96 -3.88
CA GLY A 186 11.85 -26.90 -5.00
C GLY A 186 11.72 -25.65 -5.87
N ASP A 187 10.93 -24.65 -5.44
CA ASP A 187 10.75 -23.39 -6.15
C ASP A 187 12.03 -22.55 -6.11
N VAL A 188 12.71 -22.54 -4.95
CA VAL A 188 13.90 -21.72 -4.69
C VAL A 188 15.02 -22.61 -4.18
N ARG A 189 16.26 -22.34 -4.56
CA ARG A 189 17.43 -23.12 -4.16
C ARG A 189 18.25 -22.42 -3.10
N TRP A 190 18.90 -23.20 -2.23
CA TRP A 190 19.74 -22.71 -1.16
C TRP A 190 20.90 -21.81 -1.62
N ASP A 191 21.44 -22.02 -2.81
CA ASP A 191 22.54 -21.27 -3.39
C ASP A 191 22.12 -19.95 -4.09
N GLU A 192 20.81 -19.71 -4.26
CA GLU A 192 20.24 -18.55 -4.95
C GLU A 192 19.74 -17.43 -4.00
N LEU A 193 19.79 -17.63 -2.69
CA LEU A 193 19.16 -16.80 -1.66
C LEU A 193 19.82 -15.43 -1.49
N ARG A 194 19.83 -14.62 -2.56
CA ARG A 194 20.32 -13.25 -2.52
C ARG A 194 19.22 -12.28 -2.92
N GLY A 195 19.16 -11.17 -2.18
CA GLY A 195 18.12 -10.18 -2.41
C GLY A 195 18.39 -8.87 -1.69
N SER A 196 17.31 -8.16 -1.34
CA SER A 196 17.41 -6.93 -0.58
C SER A 196 17.55 -7.16 0.92
N TRP A 197 17.97 -6.14 1.64
CA TRP A 197 18.06 -6.15 3.11
C TRP A 197 16.69 -6.40 3.79
N ALA A 198 15.59 -6.11 3.09
CA ALA A 198 14.22 -6.28 3.60
C ALA A 198 13.55 -7.59 3.16
N GLY A 199 14.30 -8.51 2.53
CA GLY A 199 13.80 -9.82 2.13
C GLY A 199 13.21 -9.87 0.71
N GLY A 200 13.38 -8.82 -0.11
CA GLY A 200 12.93 -8.82 -1.51
C GLY A 200 13.78 -9.73 -2.39
N MET A 201 13.13 -10.58 -3.19
CA MET A 201 13.73 -11.62 -4.03
C MET A 201 13.62 -11.30 -5.52
N GLY A 202 14.70 -11.48 -6.25
CA GLY A 202 14.75 -11.58 -7.69
C GLY A 202 14.34 -10.32 -8.46
N HIS A 203 13.84 -10.54 -9.67
CA HIS A 203 13.60 -9.47 -10.66
C HIS A 203 12.56 -8.44 -10.23
N THR A 204 11.53 -8.86 -9.51
CA THR A 204 10.41 -7.98 -9.09
C THR A 204 10.28 -7.88 -7.57
N GLN A 205 11.34 -8.21 -6.84
CA GLN A 205 11.53 -7.99 -5.40
C GLN A 205 10.37 -8.49 -4.52
N PHE A 206 9.81 -9.65 -4.87
CA PHE A 206 8.80 -10.29 -4.03
C PHE A 206 9.36 -10.66 -2.66
N ILE A 207 8.61 -10.41 -1.60
CA ILE A 207 8.89 -11.02 -0.30
C ILE A 207 8.41 -12.48 -0.30
N PRO A 208 9.07 -13.37 0.47
CA PRO A 208 8.78 -14.82 0.45
C PRO A 208 7.32 -15.19 0.63
N THR A 209 6.60 -14.60 1.60
CA THR A 209 5.18 -14.90 1.84
C THR A 209 4.29 -14.56 0.65
N THR A 210 4.53 -13.42 0.01
CA THR A 210 3.77 -13.00 -1.17
C THR A 210 4.08 -13.89 -2.36
N PHE A 211 5.36 -14.25 -2.55
CA PHE A 211 5.76 -15.15 -3.63
C PHE A 211 5.21 -16.57 -3.43
N LEU A 212 5.21 -17.06 -2.20
CA LEU A 212 4.61 -18.36 -1.86
C LEU A 212 3.13 -18.43 -2.25
N GLN A 213 2.40 -17.33 -2.10
CA GLN A 213 0.97 -17.25 -2.40
C GLN A 213 0.68 -16.96 -3.87
N TYR A 214 1.46 -16.12 -4.53
CA TYR A 214 1.16 -15.59 -5.87
C TYR A 214 2.17 -15.97 -6.94
N GLY A 215 3.25 -16.66 -6.58
CA GLY A 215 4.26 -17.12 -7.53
C GLY A 215 3.68 -18.03 -8.60
N VAL A 216 4.13 -17.84 -9.83
CA VAL A 216 3.70 -18.57 -11.03
C VAL A 216 4.93 -19.07 -11.76
N ASP A 217 4.88 -20.33 -12.23
CA ASP A 217 5.81 -20.87 -13.21
C ASP A 217 5.43 -20.28 -14.58
N GLY A 218 6.17 -19.29 -15.01
CA GLY A 218 5.90 -18.54 -16.23
C GLY A 218 6.56 -19.13 -17.48
N ASN A 219 7.63 -19.91 -17.30
CA ASN A 219 8.37 -20.58 -18.37
C ASN A 219 7.96 -22.05 -18.58
N GLY A 220 7.21 -22.65 -17.62
CA GLY A 220 6.71 -24.02 -17.70
C GLY A 220 7.74 -25.10 -17.35
N ASP A 221 8.80 -24.75 -16.60
CA ASP A 221 9.86 -25.69 -16.21
C ASP A 221 9.55 -26.52 -14.96
N GLY A 222 8.40 -26.26 -14.31
CA GLY A 222 7.93 -26.93 -13.09
C GLY A 222 8.38 -26.25 -11.79
N ARG A 223 9.09 -25.11 -11.87
CA ARG A 223 9.53 -24.30 -10.74
C ARG A 223 8.88 -22.91 -10.78
N ARG A 224 8.83 -22.24 -9.66
CA ARG A 224 8.44 -20.83 -9.56
C ARG A 224 9.63 -20.08 -8.99
N ASP A 225 10.44 -19.50 -9.86
CA ASP A 225 11.74 -18.93 -9.50
C ASP A 225 11.73 -17.40 -9.66
N PRO A 226 11.79 -16.59 -8.58
CA PRO A 226 11.75 -15.13 -8.68
C PRO A 226 12.99 -14.53 -9.35
N TRP A 227 14.06 -15.31 -9.55
CA TRP A 227 15.25 -14.90 -10.30
C TRP A 227 15.18 -15.25 -11.80
N GLN A 228 14.16 -16.01 -12.22
CA GLN A 228 13.83 -16.19 -13.63
C GLN A 228 12.88 -15.09 -14.09
N ILE A 229 13.18 -14.49 -15.24
CA ILE A 229 12.44 -13.30 -15.74
C ILE A 229 10.97 -13.67 -16.00
N GLU A 230 10.74 -14.78 -16.65
CA GLU A 230 9.41 -15.26 -17.04
C GLU A 230 8.53 -15.48 -15.82
N ASP A 231 9.05 -16.11 -14.77
CA ASP A 231 8.33 -16.41 -13.54
C ASP A 231 8.06 -15.13 -12.72
N ALA A 232 9.06 -14.27 -12.63
CA ALA A 232 8.93 -13.00 -11.93
C ALA A 232 7.85 -12.10 -12.56
N LEU A 233 7.83 -11.98 -13.91
CA LEU A 233 6.83 -11.20 -14.62
C LEU A 233 5.44 -11.84 -14.56
N ALA A 234 5.35 -13.18 -14.68
CA ALA A 234 4.10 -13.92 -14.53
C ALA A 234 3.53 -13.78 -13.11
N SER A 235 4.40 -13.89 -12.09
CA SER A 235 4.01 -13.69 -10.69
C SER A 235 3.52 -12.27 -10.42
N THR A 236 4.16 -11.26 -11.01
CA THR A 236 3.73 -9.85 -10.91
C THR A 236 2.36 -9.65 -11.53
N ALA A 237 2.13 -10.18 -12.73
CA ALA A 237 0.84 -10.13 -13.41
C ALA A 237 -0.26 -10.83 -12.59
N ASN A 238 0.04 -12.02 -12.06
CA ASN A 238 -0.88 -12.78 -11.21
C ASN A 238 -1.21 -12.04 -9.91
N TYR A 239 -0.20 -11.48 -9.24
CA TYR A 239 -0.40 -10.74 -8.00
C TYR A 239 -1.31 -9.53 -8.18
N LEU A 240 -1.04 -8.69 -9.18
CA LEU A 240 -1.89 -7.54 -9.48
C LEU A 240 -3.30 -7.98 -9.91
N GLY A 241 -3.42 -8.98 -10.79
CA GLY A 241 -4.69 -9.52 -11.25
C GLY A 241 -5.57 -10.03 -10.11
N LYS A 242 -4.98 -10.80 -9.18
CA LYS A 242 -5.68 -11.33 -7.98
C LYS A 242 -5.96 -10.25 -6.93
N SER A 243 -5.24 -9.13 -6.97
CA SER A 243 -5.42 -8.00 -6.06
C SER A 243 -6.47 -6.98 -6.54
N GLY A 244 -7.23 -7.30 -7.58
CA GLY A 244 -8.37 -6.49 -8.04
C GLY A 244 -8.04 -5.55 -9.19
N TRP A 245 -7.05 -5.88 -10.02
CA TRP A 245 -6.77 -5.12 -11.25
C TRP A 245 -8.00 -5.09 -12.17
N GLN A 246 -8.35 -3.89 -12.61
CA GLN A 246 -9.43 -3.66 -13.56
C GLN A 246 -8.87 -3.67 -14.98
N ARG A 247 -9.23 -4.68 -15.77
CA ARG A 247 -8.80 -4.82 -17.18
C ARG A 247 -9.19 -3.59 -18.01
N GLY A 248 -8.26 -3.12 -18.82
CA GLY A 248 -8.49 -1.98 -19.73
C GLY A 248 -8.51 -0.61 -19.05
N GLN A 249 -8.47 -0.56 -17.71
CA GLN A 249 -8.45 0.68 -16.95
C GLN A 249 -7.01 1.10 -16.65
N ARG A 250 -6.74 2.39 -16.75
CA ARG A 250 -5.43 2.95 -16.36
C ARG A 250 -5.37 3.24 -14.85
N TRP A 251 -4.22 3.70 -14.37
CA TRP A 251 -4.03 4.08 -12.96
C TRP A 251 -4.77 5.37 -12.56
N GLY A 252 -4.91 6.31 -13.51
CA GLY A 252 -5.47 7.63 -13.28
C GLY A 252 -5.04 8.60 -14.40
N ARG A 253 -5.20 9.88 -14.14
CA ARG A 253 -4.79 10.96 -15.02
C ARG A 253 -4.62 12.28 -14.30
N GLU A 254 -3.82 13.16 -14.87
CA GLU A 254 -3.79 14.56 -14.48
C GLU A 254 -5.01 15.29 -15.03
N VAL A 255 -5.52 16.24 -14.24
CA VAL A 255 -6.67 17.09 -14.59
C VAL A 255 -6.40 18.53 -14.20
N ARG A 256 -7.11 19.45 -14.87
CA ARG A 256 -7.23 20.85 -14.46
C ARG A 256 -8.54 21.03 -13.71
N LEU A 257 -8.48 21.74 -12.59
CA LEU A 257 -9.65 22.13 -11.81
C LEU A 257 -10.08 23.55 -12.20
N ALA A 258 -11.39 23.81 -12.13
CA ALA A 258 -11.91 25.17 -12.30
C ALA A 258 -11.37 26.08 -11.18
N PRO A 259 -11.20 27.42 -11.44
CA PRO A 259 -10.68 28.34 -10.41
C PRO A 259 -11.52 28.41 -9.15
N ASP A 260 -12.81 28.15 -9.24
CA ASP A 260 -13.80 28.10 -8.18
C ASP A 260 -14.11 26.70 -7.68
N PHE A 261 -13.21 25.74 -7.90
CA PHE A 261 -13.41 24.35 -7.50
C PHE A 261 -13.65 24.23 -6.00
N ASP A 262 -14.69 23.48 -5.63
CA ASP A 262 -15.02 23.22 -4.23
C ASP A 262 -14.21 22.02 -3.68
N TYR A 263 -13.19 22.30 -2.91
CA TYR A 263 -12.27 21.29 -2.32
C TYR A 263 -12.95 20.36 -1.30
N ARG A 264 -14.19 20.62 -0.87
CA ARG A 264 -14.94 19.69 -0.01
C ARG A 264 -15.23 18.36 -0.70
N TYR A 265 -15.15 18.30 -2.03
CA TYR A 265 -15.33 17.06 -2.79
C TYR A 265 -14.09 16.18 -2.87
N VAL A 266 -12.90 16.62 -2.43
CA VAL A 266 -11.61 15.89 -2.59
C VAL A 266 -11.66 14.45 -2.03
N GLU A 267 -12.36 14.24 -0.92
CA GLU A 267 -12.48 12.89 -0.32
C GLU A 267 -13.52 11.98 -1.02
N ASN A 268 -14.29 12.50 -1.97
CA ASN A 268 -15.35 11.73 -2.63
C ASN A 268 -14.76 10.81 -3.71
N SER A 269 -15.47 9.69 -3.93
CA SER A 269 -15.22 8.80 -5.07
C SER A 269 -16.40 8.95 -6.04
N LEU A 270 -16.16 9.56 -7.20
CA LEU A 270 -17.19 9.92 -8.18
C LEU A 270 -16.78 9.41 -9.56
N ALA A 271 -17.76 9.20 -10.45
CA ALA A 271 -17.45 8.91 -11.84
C ALA A 271 -16.74 10.11 -12.54
N PRO A 272 -15.88 9.89 -13.55
CA PRO A 272 -15.22 10.98 -14.26
C PRO A 272 -16.17 12.05 -14.79
N ALA A 273 -17.36 11.66 -15.27
CA ALA A 273 -18.38 12.61 -15.72
C ALA A 273 -18.88 13.54 -14.60
N GLN A 274 -19.02 13.02 -13.37
CA GLN A 274 -19.42 13.82 -12.20
C GLN A 274 -18.29 14.79 -11.78
N TRP A 275 -17.03 14.35 -11.83
CA TRP A 275 -15.88 15.24 -11.66
C TRP A 275 -15.88 16.35 -12.72
N GLY A 276 -16.27 16.00 -13.97
CA GLY A 276 -16.46 16.97 -15.04
C GLY A 276 -17.53 18.03 -14.72
N GLN A 277 -18.64 17.65 -14.10
CA GLN A 277 -19.69 18.57 -13.64
C GLN A 277 -19.20 19.50 -12.52
N LEU A 278 -18.30 19.04 -11.69
CA LEU A 278 -17.65 19.82 -10.63
C LEU A 278 -16.49 20.70 -11.13
N GLY A 279 -16.25 20.75 -12.45
CA GLY A 279 -15.24 21.65 -13.04
C GLY A 279 -13.89 21.00 -13.33
N ALA A 280 -13.73 19.69 -13.17
CA ALA A 280 -12.52 19.00 -13.60
C ALA A 280 -12.52 18.77 -15.12
N ARG A 281 -11.37 18.98 -15.78
CA ARG A 281 -11.17 18.81 -17.25
C ARG A 281 -9.83 18.10 -17.50
N GLN A 282 -9.69 17.53 -18.68
CA GLN A 282 -8.38 17.11 -19.17
C GLN A 282 -7.43 18.31 -19.28
N ASN A 283 -6.12 18.09 -19.28
CA ASN A 283 -5.13 19.17 -19.47
C ASN A 283 -5.34 19.95 -20.77
N SER A 284 -5.86 19.30 -21.82
CA SER A 284 -6.29 19.94 -23.07
C SER A 284 -7.51 20.84 -22.95
N GLY A 285 -8.21 20.85 -21.82
CA GLY A 285 -9.51 21.51 -21.65
C GLY A 285 -10.71 20.66 -22.06
N ALA A 286 -10.49 19.51 -22.69
CA ALA A 286 -11.57 18.62 -23.12
C ALA A 286 -12.30 17.97 -21.90
N ALA A 287 -13.53 17.49 -22.15
CA ALA A 287 -14.27 16.72 -21.17
C ALA A 287 -13.52 15.46 -20.75
N LEU A 288 -13.72 15.02 -19.51
CA LEU A 288 -13.16 13.77 -19.01
C LEU A 288 -13.82 12.57 -19.72
N PRO A 289 -13.04 11.57 -20.17
CA PRO A 289 -13.61 10.37 -20.78
C PRO A 289 -14.25 9.49 -19.69
N GLY A 290 -15.26 8.70 -20.10
CA GLY A 290 -15.90 7.70 -19.25
C GLY A 290 -15.12 6.38 -19.20
N ASP A 291 -13.84 6.44 -18.90
CA ASP A 291 -12.91 5.29 -18.91
C ASP A 291 -12.71 4.64 -17.55
N ALA A 292 -13.49 5.02 -16.55
CA ALA A 292 -13.55 4.41 -15.25
C ALA A 292 -14.93 4.60 -14.61
N ASP A 293 -15.38 3.62 -13.81
CA ASP A 293 -16.63 3.72 -13.06
C ASP A 293 -16.53 4.74 -11.94
N THR A 294 -15.36 4.79 -11.31
CA THR A 294 -15.06 5.71 -10.19
C THR A 294 -13.65 6.27 -10.30
N ALA A 295 -13.49 7.50 -9.79
CA ALA A 295 -12.21 8.16 -9.64
C ALA A 295 -12.21 8.94 -8.31
N LYS A 296 -11.04 9.04 -7.69
CA LYS A 296 -10.83 9.89 -6.51
C LYS A 296 -9.89 11.03 -6.90
N LEU A 297 -10.27 12.26 -6.55
CA LEU A 297 -9.38 13.40 -6.70
C LEU A 297 -8.29 13.32 -5.63
N TRP A 298 -7.05 13.45 -6.06
CA TRP A 298 -5.88 13.49 -5.21
C TRP A 298 -5.01 14.70 -5.54
N LEU A 299 -4.66 15.46 -4.53
CA LEU A 299 -3.84 16.67 -4.60
C LEU A 299 -2.52 16.41 -3.87
N PRO A 300 -1.54 15.78 -4.50
CA PRO A 300 -0.29 15.37 -3.85
C PRO A 300 0.55 16.55 -3.32
N ALA A 301 0.30 17.74 -3.84
CA ALA A 301 0.99 18.98 -3.47
C ALA A 301 0.00 20.12 -3.19
N GLY A 302 -1.21 19.79 -2.78
CA GLY A 302 -2.27 20.76 -2.51
C GLY A 302 -2.83 21.43 -3.77
N ALA A 303 -3.58 22.49 -3.56
CA ALA A 303 -4.24 23.24 -4.62
C ALA A 303 -3.27 23.96 -5.57
N SER A 304 -2.03 24.21 -5.13
CA SER A 304 -1.00 24.87 -5.94
C SER A 304 -0.18 23.93 -6.82
N GLY A 305 -0.41 22.63 -6.70
CA GLY A 305 0.29 21.60 -7.45
C GLY A 305 -0.62 20.83 -8.42
N PRO A 306 -0.14 19.71 -8.95
CA PRO A 306 -0.90 18.82 -9.82
C PRO A 306 -2.18 18.30 -9.16
N ALA A 307 -3.27 18.25 -9.91
CA ALA A 307 -4.50 17.58 -9.54
C ALA A 307 -4.62 16.26 -10.32
N LEU A 308 -4.81 15.15 -9.63
CA LEU A 308 -4.85 13.82 -10.21
C LEU A 308 -6.19 13.14 -9.91
N LEU A 309 -6.84 12.59 -10.91
CA LEU A 309 -7.89 11.60 -10.72
C LEU A 309 -7.24 10.21 -10.69
N THR A 310 -7.28 9.55 -9.55
CA THR A 310 -6.79 8.19 -9.36
C THR A 310 -7.94 7.20 -9.52
N TYR A 311 -7.71 6.14 -10.28
CA TYR A 311 -8.69 5.09 -10.57
C TYR A 311 -8.43 3.85 -9.69
N PRO A 312 -9.32 2.84 -9.70
CA PRO A 312 -9.13 1.63 -8.89
C PRO A 312 -7.77 0.97 -9.04
N ASN A 313 -7.17 0.95 -10.23
CA ASN A 313 -5.86 0.37 -10.46
C ASN A 313 -4.72 1.10 -9.74
N PHE A 314 -4.86 2.40 -9.40
CA PHE A 314 -3.91 3.08 -8.53
C PHE A 314 -3.82 2.42 -7.15
N LYS A 315 -4.97 2.05 -6.58
CA LYS A 315 -5.03 1.31 -5.32
C LYS A 315 -4.43 -0.10 -5.47
N THR A 316 -4.67 -0.76 -6.61
CA THR A 316 -4.11 -2.09 -6.87
C THR A 316 -2.59 -2.05 -6.96
N ILE A 317 -2.00 -1.04 -7.59
CA ILE A 317 -0.53 -0.88 -7.62
C ILE A 317 0.06 -0.80 -6.20
N LYS A 318 -0.66 -0.19 -5.26
CA LYS A 318 -0.21 -0.06 -3.86
C LYS A 318 -0.09 -1.38 -3.09
N VAL A 319 -0.55 -2.50 -3.60
CA VAL A 319 -0.31 -3.82 -2.97
C VAL A 319 1.17 -4.21 -3.02
N TYR A 320 1.91 -3.71 -4.02
CA TYR A 320 3.35 -3.88 -4.12
C TYR A 320 4.11 -3.03 -3.08
N ASN A 321 3.77 -1.76 -3.02
CA ASN A 321 4.32 -0.82 -2.05
C ASN A 321 3.24 0.20 -1.69
N ASN A 322 2.84 0.24 -0.43
CA ASN A 322 1.73 1.07 0.06
C ASN A 322 2.08 2.56 0.17
N ALA A 323 2.86 3.09 -0.78
CA ALA A 323 3.16 4.51 -0.89
C ALA A 323 2.47 5.10 -2.13
N ASP A 324 1.79 6.24 -1.95
CA ASP A 324 1.15 6.97 -3.06
C ASP A 324 2.17 7.42 -4.10
N SER A 325 3.39 7.81 -3.66
CA SER A 325 4.50 8.19 -4.53
C SER A 325 4.98 7.03 -5.41
N TYR A 326 5.04 5.82 -4.87
CA TYR A 326 5.37 4.62 -5.62
C TYR A 326 4.31 4.32 -6.69
N ALA A 327 3.03 4.31 -6.30
CA ALA A 327 1.95 4.03 -7.23
C ALA A 327 1.89 5.05 -8.38
N LEU A 328 2.13 6.34 -8.08
CA LEU A 328 2.22 7.39 -9.09
C LEU A 328 3.43 7.17 -10.01
N ALA A 329 4.60 6.85 -9.45
CA ALA A 329 5.78 6.57 -10.26
C ALA A 329 5.56 5.40 -11.23
N ILE A 330 4.97 4.29 -10.75
CA ILE A 330 4.61 3.15 -11.60
C ILE A 330 3.65 3.58 -12.71
N GLY A 331 2.61 4.35 -12.38
CA GLY A 331 1.65 4.87 -13.36
C GLY A 331 2.32 5.72 -14.44
N LEU A 332 3.17 6.66 -14.04
CA LEU A 332 3.88 7.56 -14.96
C LEU A 332 4.91 6.81 -15.82
N ILE A 333 5.63 5.85 -15.26
CA ILE A 333 6.58 5.01 -16.02
C ILE A 333 5.80 4.17 -17.03
N ALA A 334 4.67 3.56 -16.64
CA ALA A 334 3.83 2.77 -17.55
C ALA A 334 3.25 3.63 -18.70
N ASP A 335 2.78 4.84 -18.40
CA ASP A 335 2.34 5.81 -19.41
C ASP A 335 3.49 6.17 -20.37
N GLY A 336 4.68 6.42 -19.83
CA GLY A 336 5.86 6.68 -20.64
C GLY A 336 6.27 5.49 -21.52
N ILE A 337 6.21 4.27 -21.00
CA ILE A 337 6.52 3.05 -21.76
C ILE A 337 5.53 2.83 -22.88
N SER A 338 4.22 3.02 -22.64
CA SER A 338 3.16 2.83 -23.63
C SER A 338 3.08 3.95 -24.67
N GLY A 339 3.73 5.09 -24.43
CA GLY A 339 3.60 6.30 -25.26
C GLY A 339 2.34 7.14 -24.96
N ASN A 340 1.54 6.74 -23.99
CA ASN A 340 0.26 7.39 -23.62
C ASN A 340 0.47 8.56 -22.64
N GLY A 341 1.33 9.48 -22.88
CA GLY A 341 1.63 10.58 -21.96
C GLY A 341 3.02 11.12 -22.21
N GLY A 342 3.49 11.04 -23.44
CA GLY A 342 4.81 11.53 -23.81
C GLY A 342 5.92 10.75 -23.07
N ASN A 343 6.67 11.42 -22.22
CA ASN A 343 7.74 10.81 -21.42
C ASN A 343 7.32 10.49 -19.96
N GLY A 344 6.02 10.28 -19.70
CA GLY A 344 5.53 9.97 -18.35
C GLY A 344 5.55 11.16 -17.39
N GLY A 345 5.44 12.39 -17.90
CA GLY A 345 5.48 13.62 -17.11
C GLY A 345 4.11 14.05 -16.57
N ILE A 346 4.13 14.82 -15.49
CA ILE A 346 3.07 15.68 -15.01
C ILE A 346 3.27 17.06 -15.64
N GLU A 347 2.22 17.66 -16.21
CA GLU A 347 2.30 18.98 -16.88
C GLU A 347 2.28 20.14 -15.87
N ALA A 348 1.47 20.04 -14.81
CA ALA A 348 1.38 21.08 -13.81
C ALA A 348 2.68 21.19 -13.00
N ALA A 349 3.04 22.41 -12.66
CA ALA A 349 4.23 22.68 -11.87
C ALA A 349 4.09 22.16 -10.43
N TRP A 350 5.14 21.57 -9.91
CA TRP A 350 5.25 21.23 -8.49
C TRP A 350 5.69 22.45 -7.68
N PRO A 351 5.16 22.66 -6.46
CA PRO A 351 5.62 23.74 -5.57
C PRO A 351 6.97 23.35 -4.91
N ARG A 352 8.05 23.42 -5.68
CA ARG A 352 9.38 22.90 -5.32
C ARG A 352 10.07 23.67 -4.20
N ASP A 353 9.53 24.82 -3.82
CA ASP A 353 9.97 25.63 -2.69
C ASP A 353 9.37 25.20 -1.34
N GLU A 354 8.41 24.27 -1.37
CA GLU A 354 7.83 23.68 -0.17
C GLU A 354 8.74 22.62 0.45
N GLN A 355 8.80 22.59 1.79
CA GLN A 355 9.62 21.65 2.54
C GLN A 355 8.74 20.72 3.39
N PRO A 356 9.12 19.45 3.56
CA PRO A 356 8.39 18.52 4.40
C PRO A 356 8.57 18.87 5.88
N LEU A 357 7.59 18.51 6.72
CA LEU A 357 7.75 18.52 8.16
C LEU A 357 8.72 17.42 8.60
N THR A 358 9.52 17.70 9.61
CA THR A 358 10.18 16.66 10.38
C THR A 358 9.15 15.84 11.15
N ARG A 359 9.54 14.67 11.67
CA ARG A 359 8.65 13.84 12.48
C ARG A 359 8.13 14.58 13.71
N ASP A 360 9.02 15.29 14.41
CA ASP A 360 8.65 16.08 15.60
C ASP A 360 7.70 17.23 15.26
N GLN A 361 7.91 17.89 14.12
CA GLN A 361 6.98 18.92 13.64
C GLN A 361 5.61 18.32 13.30
N ALA A 362 5.58 17.15 12.68
CA ALA A 362 4.33 16.45 12.38
C ALA A 362 3.60 16.02 13.65
N GLN A 363 4.32 15.56 14.69
CA GLN A 363 3.73 15.25 16.00
C GLN A 363 3.13 16.49 16.65
N ARG A 364 3.86 17.63 16.67
CA ARG A 364 3.32 18.90 17.19
C ARG A 364 2.08 19.34 16.44
N LEU A 365 2.08 19.24 15.11
CA LEU A 365 0.89 19.54 14.31
C LEU A 365 -0.29 18.65 14.71
N GLN A 366 -0.09 17.35 14.83
CA GLN A 366 -1.14 16.40 15.24
C GLN A 366 -1.68 16.72 16.63
N GLN A 367 -0.81 17.02 17.60
CA GLN A 367 -1.20 17.43 18.96
C GLN A 367 -2.02 18.72 18.93
N THR A 368 -1.57 19.73 18.19
CA THR A 368 -2.25 21.02 18.07
C THR A 368 -3.64 20.86 17.44
N LEU A 369 -3.75 20.10 16.35
CA LEU A 369 -5.02 19.83 15.68
C LEU A 369 -5.98 19.07 16.61
N SER A 370 -5.51 18.01 17.27
CA SER A 370 -6.33 17.22 18.18
C SER A 370 -6.82 18.05 19.38
N ALA A 371 -5.97 18.90 19.95
CA ALA A 371 -6.35 19.83 21.03
C ALA A 371 -7.42 20.85 20.60
N GLN A 372 -7.52 21.17 19.31
CA GLN A 372 -8.54 22.05 18.73
C GLN A 372 -9.78 21.28 18.23
N GLY A 373 -9.88 19.98 18.47
CA GLY A 373 -11.03 19.16 18.09
C GLY A 373 -10.96 18.54 16.69
N TYR A 374 -9.84 18.69 15.97
CA TYR A 374 -9.62 18.04 14.67
C TYR A 374 -8.91 16.70 14.88
N ASP A 375 -9.67 15.61 14.83
CA ASP A 375 -9.18 14.27 15.17
C ASP A 375 -8.18 13.72 14.15
N THR A 376 -6.92 13.61 14.53
CA THR A 376 -5.82 13.04 13.72
C THR A 376 -5.67 11.53 13.89
N LYS A 377 -6.44 10.90 14.76
CA LYS A 377 -6.36 9.46 15.10
C LYS A 377 -5.00 9.05 15.67
N GLY A 378 -4.29 9.96 16.31
CA GLY A 378 -3.01 9.73 16.95
C GLY A 378 -1.98 10.83 16.67
N THR A 379 -0.84 10.73 17.35
CA THR A 379 0.27 11.71 17.27
C THR A 379 1.60 10.99 16.99
N ASP A 380 1.59 10.11 15.98
CA ASP A 380 2.72 9.26 15.61
C ASP A 380 3.82 9.95 14.78
N GLY A 381 3.55 11.21 14.36
CA GLY A 381 4.42 11.99 13.48
C GLY A 381 4.33 11.57 12.00
N VAL A 382 3.34 10.75 11.63
CA VAL A 382 3.10 10.33 10.24
C VAL A 382 2.01 11.21 9.63
N ARG A 383 2.32 11.88 8.52
CA ARG A 383 1.38 12.74 7.77
C ARG A 383 0.42 11.90 6.91
N GLY A 384 -0.28 10.95 7.56
CA GLY A 384 -1.22 10.03 6.93
C GLY A 384 -2.54 10.70 6.51
N ALA A 385 -3.47 9.90 5.96
CA ALA A 385 -4.77 10.37 5.50
C ALA A 385 -5.58 11.06 6.61
N ASN A 386 -5.53 10.56 7.84
CA ASN A 386 -6.25 11.16 8.97
C ASN A 386 -5.71 12.54 9.32
N THR A 387 -4.37 12.70 9.38
CA THR A 387 -3.72 13.99 9.62
C THR A 387 -4.05 15.00 8.52
N ARG A 388 -3.99 14.58 7.24
CA ARG A 388 -4.37 15.45 6.10
C ARG A 388 -5.83 15.89 6.18
N ARG A 389 -6.75 14.98 6.53
CA ARG A 389 -8.19 15.30 6.67
C ARG A 389 -8.44 16.26 7.83
N ALA A 390 -7.82 16.05 8.98
CA ALA A 390 -7.89 16.94 10.13
C ALA A 390 -7.34 18.33 9.78
N PHE A 391 -6.23 18.40 9.05
CA PHE A 391 -5.64 19.65 8.60
C PHE A 391 -6.54 20.38 7.58
N ALA A 392 -7.13 19.67 6.61
CA ALA A 392 -8.11 20.26 5.68
C ALA A 392 -9.33 20.83 6.39
N ALA A 393 -9.85 20.14 7.39
CA ALA A 393 -10.96 20.66 8.21
C ALA A 393 -10.57 21.93 8.98
N TRP A 394 -9.34 21.96 9.52
CA TRP A 394 -8.79 23.14 10.16
C TRP A 394 -8.62 24.30 9.15
N GLN A 395 -8.06 24.04 7.96
CA GLN A 395 -7.93 25.05 6.89
C GLN A 395 -9.30 25.66 6.55
N ALA A 396 -10.33 24.84 6.35
CA ALA A 396 -11.69 25.30 6.05
C ALA A 396 -12.23 26.22 7.15
N ALA A 397 -12.07 25.85 8.42
CA ALA A 397 -12.53 26.64 9.57
C ALA A 397 -11.77 27.97 9.73
N ASN A 398 -10.58 28.10 9.14
CA ASN A 398 -9.75 29.30 9.18
C ASN A 398 -9.74 30.09 7.85
N GLY A 399 -10.69 29.82 6.93
CA GLY A 399 -10.83 30.52 5.67
C GLY A 399 -9.69 30.28 4.67
N GLN A 400 -8.96 29.17 4.84
CA GLN A 400 -7.92 28.73 3.91
C GLN A 400 -8.47 27.68 2.94
N THR A 401 -7.81 27.49 1.81
CA THR A 401 -8.14 26.40 0.88
C THR A 401 -8.00 25.04 1.57
N PRO A 402 -9.08 24.25 1.72
CA PRO A 402 -9.06 23.02 2.50
C PRO A 402 -8.51 21.82 1.68
N ASP A 403 -7.28 21.94 1.19
CA ASP A 403 -6.61 20.95 0.34
C ASP A 403 -5.88 19.85 1.12
N GLY A 404 -5.71 20.03 2.43
CA GLY A 404 -5.05 19.07 3.31
C GLY A 404 -3.54 18.94 3.07
N PHE A 405 -2.93 19.83 2.29
CA PHE A 405 -1.50 19.76 2.00
C PHE A 405 -0.67 20.27 3.19
N ILE A 406 0.18 19.39 3.72
CA ILE A 406 1.01 19.63 4.90
C ILE A 406 2.46 19.85 4.49
N SER A 407 2.94 21.09 4.64
CA SER A 407 4.33 21.50 4.47
C SER A 407 4.78 22.38 5.64
N GLN A 408 6.05 22.71 5.73
CA GLN A 408 6.54 23.66 6.71
C GLN A 408 5.85 25.02 6.60
N ARG A 409 5.56 25.46 5.37
CA ARG A 409 4.87 26.74 5.12
C ARG A 409 3.39 26.67 5.49
N SER A 410 2.66 25.66 4.99
CA SER A 410 1.22 25.55 5.24
C SER A 410 0.87 25.31 6.72
N ALA A 411 1.76 24.62 7.46
CA ALA A 411 1.60 24.32 8.88
C ALA A 411 2.34 25.28 9.82
N ALA A 412 3.02 26.34 9.32
CA ALA A 412 3.94 27.19 10.09
C ALA A 412 3.35 27.68 11.42
N ALA A 413 2.11 28.13 11.43
CA ALA A 413 1.43 28.66 12.62
C ALA A 413 1.04 27.56 13.65
N ARG A 414 1.33 26.28 13.39
CA ARG A 414 0.90 25.13 14.21
C ARG A 414 2.04 24.21 14.65
N ILE A 415 3.26 24.48 14.20
CA ILE A 415 4.45 23.65 14.47
C ILE A 415 5.51 24.38 15.29
N GLN A 416 5.23 25.64 15.64
CA GLN A 416 6.11 26.46 16.50
C GLN A 416 6.12 25.97 17.93
#